data_5f05a523547aafbb22865efa7798e49a
#
_entry.id   5f05a523547aafbb22865efa7798e49a
#
_cell.length_a   1.000
_cell.length_b   1.000
_cell.length_c   1.000
_cell.angle_alpha   90.00
_cell.angle_beta   90.00
_cell.angle_gamma   90.00
#
_symmetry.space_group_name_H-M   'P 1'
#
loop_
_entity.id
_entity.type
_entity.pdbx_description
1 polymer ?
#
loop_
_entity_poly.entity_id
_entity_poly.type
_entity_poly.pdbx_seq_one_letter_code
_entity_poly.pdbx_strand_id
1 'polypeptide(L)'
;MDAIIITTGNEILKGRTVNTNFAFIGKLLTYSGYDVIKGIIIRDNLEDIKNAFTYAYNNADLIVSSGGLGPTYDDMTLRGFSMAFNLKLVLNNDAFEMIKNKFKDNIITDEREKMAILPEGSIPVRNDAGTAPGVYKIINEKKFIILPGVPKEAESIMNHILNEIKIKNYFYYDDSIRAENVMESKIAPLISNMMKLYGDKVYIKTHPLGVENKNPGIEIEVSSSGKNKNYVINNVKKILNEIKNKINENDY
;
A
#
# COMPACT_ATOMS: atom_id res chain seq x y z
N MET A 1 1.40 -9.01 11.16
CA MET A 1 1.78 -9.53 9.83
C MET A 1 2.40 -8.39 9.06
N ASP A 2 3.60 -8.62 8.56
CA ASP A 2 4.40 -7.59 7.92
C ASP A 2 4.15 -7.54 6.42
N ALA A 3 4.14 -6.33 5.86
CA ALA A 3 4.01 -6.12 4.44
C ALA A 3 5.16 -5.26 3.87
N ILE A 4 5.54 -5.55 2.63
CA ILE A 4 6.49 -4.75 1.85
C ILE A 4 5.83 -4.35 0.54
N ILE A 5 5.99 -3.07 0.18
CA ILE A 5 5.51 -2.53 -1.09
C ILE A 5 6.72 -2.31 -2.01
N ILE A 6 6.65 -2.86 -3.22
CA ILE A 6 7.64 -2.66 -4.27
C ILE A 6 7.04 -1.79 -5.37
N THR A 7 7.78 -0.80 -5.83
CA THR A 7 7.38 0.01 -6.99
C THR A 7 8.45 -0.10 -8.06
N THR A 8 8.05 -0.56 -9.24
CA THR A 8 8.91 -0.67 -10.41
C THR A 8 8.58 0.47 -11.36
N GLY A 9 9.57 1.30 -11.70
CA GLY A 9 9.38 2.41 -12.64
C GLY A 9 10.54 3.40 -12.61
N ASN A 10 11.20 3.57 -13.74
CA ASN A 10 12.27 4.54 -13.92
C ASN A 10 11.80 5.99 -13.74
N GLU A 11 10.55 6.31 -14.10
CA GLU A 11 9.93 7.63 -13.96
C GLU A 11 9.70 8.01 -12.50
N ILE A 12 9.41 7.03 -11.66
CA ILE A 12 9.26 7.21 -10.21
C ILE A 12 10.62 7.53 -9.59
N LEU A 13 11.65 6.72 -9.90
CA LEU A 13 13.00 6.94 -9.41
C LEU A 13 13.59 8.30 -9.85
N LYS A 14 13.24 8.75 -11.06
CA LYS A 14 13.68 10.05 -11.60
C LYS A 14 12.87 11.24 -11.09
N GLY A 15 11.87 10.99 -10.23
CA GLY A 15 10.99 12.04 -9.70
C GLY A 15 10.09 12.70 -10.75
N ARG A 16 9.87 12.08 -11.92
CA ARG A 16 8.98 12.60 -12.96
C ARG A 16 7.52 12.33 -12.63
N THR A 17 7.24 11.28 -11.87
CA THR A 17 5.90 10.86 -11.48
C THR A 17 5.85 10.64 -9.97
N VAL A 18 4.83 11.17 -9.32
CA VAL A 18 4.58 10.94 -7.89
C VAL A 18 4.08 9.51 -7.69
N ASN A 19 4.64 8.80 -6.73
CA ASN A 19 4.25 7.44 -6.40
C ASN A 19 2.92 7.39 -5.61
N THR A 20 1.81 7.64 -6.29
CA THR A 20 0.48 7.61 -5.68
C THR A 20 0.02 6.18 -5.35
N ASN A 21 0.48 5.18 -6.09
CA ASN A 21 0.19 3.78 -5.80
C ASN A 21 0.74 3.37 -4.44
N PHE A 22 1.96 3.80 -4.09
CA PHE A 22 2.53 3.50 -2.78
C PHE A 22 1.64 4.02 -1.63
N ALA A 23 1.20 5.27 -1.72
CA ALA A 23 0.35 5.88 -0.70
C ALA A 23 -1.01 5.15 -0.59
N PHE A 24 -1.64 4.84 -1.72
CA PHE A 24 -2.90 4.10 -1.78
C PHE A 24 -2.76 2.69 -1.18
N ILE A 25 -1.78 1.92 -1.65
CA ILE A 25 -1.54 0.55 -1.20
C ILE A 25 -1.18 0.54 0.30
N GLY A 26 -0.30 1.43 0.74
CA GLY A 26 0.11 1.55 2.14
C GLY A 26 -1.09 1.78 3.07
N LYS A 27 -1.94 2.75 2.72
CA LYS A 27 -3.19 3.00 3.44
C LYS A 27 -4.08 1.76 3.49
N LEU A 28 -4.33 1.14 2.33
CA LEU A 28 -5.19 -0.04 2.23
C LEU A 28 -4.69 -1.20 3.08
N LEU A 29 -3.39 -1.48 3.07
CA LEU A 29 -2.78 -2.56 3.85
C LEU A 29 -2.85 -2.28 5.35
N THR A 30 -2.59 -1.05 5.79
CA THR A 30 -2.74 -0.64 7.20
C THR A 30 -4.16 -0.89 7.69
N TYR A 31 -5.18 -0.47 6.93
CA TYR A 31 -6.58 -0.72 7.27
C TYR A 31 -7.00 -2.19 7.17
N SER A 32 -6.21 -3.00 6.46
CA SER A 32 -6.41 -4.45 6.33
C SER A 32 -5.69 -5.28 7.40
N GLY A 33 -4.89 -4.64 8.26
CA GLY A 33 -4.23 -5.28 9.40
C GLY A 33 -2.76 -5.61 9.20
N TYR A 34 -2.14 -5.08 8.16
CA TYR A 34 -0.71 -5.27 7.93
C TYR A 34 0.09 -4.09 8.45
N ASP A 35 1.27 -4.39 8.98
CA ASP A 35 2.31 -3.41 9.24
C ASP A 35 3.19 -3.26 7.99
N VAL A 36 3.12 -2.10 7.35
CA VAL A 36 3.94 -1.82 6.16
C VAL A 36 5.33 -1.40 6.62
N ILE A 37 6.22 -2.38 6.74
CA ILE A 37 7.56 -2.18 7.33
C ILE A 37 8.57 -1.56 6.36
N LYS A 38 8.33 -1.62 5.04
CA LYS A 38 9.24 -1.06 4.04
C LYS A 38 8.57 -0.79 2.70
N GLY A 39 9.02 0.28 2.03
CA GLY A 39 8.79 0.55 0.61
C GLY A 39 10.11 0.47 -0.18
N ILE A 40 10.09 -0.16 -1.34
CA ILE A 40 11.26 -0.33 -2.22
C ILE A 40 10.89 0.20 -3.60
N ILE A 41 11.66 1.16 -4.10
CA ILE A 41 11.49 1.69 -5.47
C ILE A 41 12.69 1.24 -6.29
N ILE A 42 12.43 0.60 -7.44
CA ILE A 42 13.45 -0.02 -8.28
C ILE A 42 13.29 0.38 -9.75
N ARG A 43 14.37 0.18 -10.49
CA ARG A 43 14.39 0.36 -11.95
C ARG A 43 13.60 -0.76 -12.64
N ASP A 44 13.19 -0.47 -13.88
CA ASP A 44 12.73 -1.49 -14.83
C ASP A 44 13.95 -2.30 -15.31
N ASN A 45 14.43 -3.20 -14.44
CA ASN A 45 15.60 -4.04 -14.65
C ASN A 45 15.39 -5.41 -13.97
N LEU A 46 15.67 -6.49 -14.68
CA LEU A 46 15.39 -7.85 -14.22
C LEU A 46 16.09 -8.21 -12.91
N GLU A 47 17.38 -7.85 -12.74
CA GLU A 47 18.11 -8.17 -11.52
C GLU A 47 17.63 -7.32 -10.34
N ASP A 48 17.30 -6.05 -10.55
CA ASP A 48 16.75 -5.20 -9.51
C ASP A 48 15.39 -5.75 -9.02
N ILE A 49 14.52 -6.16 -9.95
CA ILE A 49 13.21 -6.75 -9.65
C ILE A 49 13.38 -8.07 -8.89
N LYS A 50 14.22 -8.98 -9.40
CA LYS A 50 14.53 -10.26 -8.74
C LYS A 50 15.02 -10.05 -7.30
N ASN A 51 15.97 -9.15 -7.11
CA ASN A 51 16.56 -8.87 -5.80
C ASN A 51 15.54 -8.27 -4.83
N ALA A 52 14.68 -7.35 -5.31
CA ALA A 52 13.62 -6.75 -4.49
C ALA A 52 12.59 -7.79 -4.04
N PHE A 53 12.13 -8.68 -4.93
CA PHE A 53 11.21 -9.75 -4.55
C PHE A 53 11.86 -10.78 -3.61
N THR A 54 13.12 -11.14 -3.84
CA THR A 54 13.85 -12.04 -2.94
C THR A 54 14.01 -11.42 -1.55
N TYR A 55 14.37 -10.14 -1.49
CA TYR A 55 14.45 -9.43 -0.22
C TYR A 55 13.10 -9.39 0.50
N ALA A 56 12.02 -9.01 -0.22
CA ALA A 56 10.68 -8.89 0.35
C ALA A 56 10.14 -10.25 0.85
N TYR A 57 10.40 -11.33 0.10
CA TYR A 57 10.05 -12.69 0.50
C TYR A 57 10.67 -13.08 1.85
N ASN A 58 11.93 -12.71 2.09
CA ASN A 58 12.61 -13.07 3.33
C ASN A 58 12.16 -12.24 4.55
N ASN A 59 11.48 -11.09 4.32
CA ASN A 59 11.23 -10.11 5.37
C ASN A 59 9.75 -9.76 5.61
N ALA A 60 8.81 -10.27 4.81
CA ALA A 60 7.39 -9.95 4.98
C ALA A 60 6.47 -11.15 4.69
N ASP A 61 5.23 -11.06 5.14
CA ASP A 61 4.17 -12.05 4.91
C ASP A 61 3.35 -11.74 3.66
N LEU A 62 3.21 -10.45 3.35
CA LEU A 62 2.53 -9.93 2.16
C LEU A 62 3.44 -9.00 1.39
N ILE A 63 3.57 -9.25 0.11
CA ILE A 63 4.34 -8.42 -0.82
C ILE A 63 3.38 -7.88 -1.88
N VAL A 64 3.29 -6.56 -1.99
CA VAL A 64 2.50 -5.91 -3.05
C VAL A 64 3.44 -5.12 -3.93
N SER A 65 3.43 -5.40 -5.23
CA SER A 65 4.20 -4.62 -6.19
C SER A 65 3.31 -3.86 -7.16
N SER A 66 3.76 -2.72 -7.66
CA SER A 66 3.08 -1.96 -8.72
C SER A 66 4.07 -1.50 -9.79
N GLY A 67 3.64 -1.60 -11.06
CA GLY A 67 4.41 -1.26 -12.24
C GLY A 67 4.91 -2.47 -13.03
N GLY A 68 5.15 -2.27 -14.33
CA GLY A 68 5.77 -3.23 -15.22
C GLY A 68 4.91 -4.47 -15.60
N LEU A 69 3.57 -4.31 -15.70
CA LEU A 69 2.64 -5.35 -16.17
C LEU A 69 2.05 -5.09 -17.56
N GLY A 70 2.41 -4.01 -18.20
CA GLY A 70 1.92 -3.64 -19.52
C GLY A 70 2.52 -4.49 -20.65
N PRO A 71 2.17 -4.14 -21.90
CA PRO A 71 2.60 -4.89 -23.08
C PRO A 71 3.98 -4.48 -23.61
N THR A 72 4.60 -3.41 -23.06
CA THR A 72 5.82 -2.85 -23.62
C THR A 72 7.08 -3.68 -23.27
N TYR A 73 8.21 -3.37 -23.86
CA TYR A 73 9.44 -4.16 -23.69
C TYR A 73 10.03 -4.01 -22.29
N ASP A 74 9.80 -2.88 -21.64
CA ASP A 74 10.23 -2.53 -20.28
C ASP A 74 9.28 -3.03 -19.19
N ASP A 75 8.10 -3.54 -19.57
CA ASP A 75 7.21 -4.25 -18.66
C ASP A 75 7.76 -5.65 -18.35
N MET A 76 8.61 -5.74 -17.35
CA MET A 76 9.35 -6.96 -17.04
C MET A 76 9.18 -7.47 -15.61
N THR A 77 8.20 -6.94 -14.87
CA THR A 77 8.01 -7.28 -13.44
C THR A 77 7.73 -8.78 -13.26
N LEU A 78 6.87 -9.38 -14.09
CA LEU A 78 6.61 -10.82 -14.00
C LEU A 78 7.82 -11.69 -14.36
N ARG A 79 8.67 -11.23 -15.26
CA ARG A 79 9.92 -11.94 -15.61
C ARG A 79 10.90 -11.92 -14.43
N GLY A 80 11.11 -10.75 -13.81
CA GLY A 80 11.98 -10.62 -12.64
C GLY A 80 11.45 -11.40 -11.43
N PHE A 81 10.11 -11.38 -11.21
CA PHE A 81 9.46 -12.20 -10.19
C PHE A 81 9.67 -13.71 -10.46
N SER A 82 9.46 -14.15 -11.70
CA SER A 82 9.67 -15.55 -12.07
C SER A 82 11.13 -15.98 -11.88
N MET A 83 12.10 -15.11 -12.18
CA MET A 83 13.52 -15.37 -11.91
C MET A 83 13.81 -15.51 -10.41
N ALA A 84 13.17 -14.69 -9.56
CA ALA A 84 13.37 -14.73 -8.11
C ALA A 84 12.98 -16.10 -7.50
N PHE A 85 11.95 -16.74 -8.06
CA PHE A 85 11.36 -17.96 -7.50
C PHE A 85 11.48 -19.17 -8.41
N ASN A 86 12.28 -19.09 -9.47
CA ASN A 86 12.47 -20.15 -10.47
C ASN A 86 11.13 -20.72 -11.03
N LEU A 87 10.19 -19.80 -11.32
CA LEU A 87 8.88 -20.14 -11.89
C LEU A 87 8.92 -20.03 -13.41
N LYS A 88 8.18 -20.90 -14.09
CA LYS A 88 7.95 -20.76 -15.53
C LYS A 88 6.91 -19.66 -15.78
N LEU A 89 7.10 -18.92 -16.86
CA LEU A 89 6.06 -18.06 -17.43
C LEU A 89 5.24 -18.87 -18.41
N VAL A 90 3.93 -18.97 -18.18
CA VAL A 90 3.01 -19.78 -18.97
C VAL A 90 1.77 -18.97 -19.35
N LEU A 91 1.17 -19.28 -20.50
CA LEU A 91 -0.13 -18.72 -20.86
C LEU A 91 -1.17 -19.17 -19.82
N ASN A 92 -1.79 -18.19 -19.17
CA ASN A 92 -2.87 -18.42 -18.21
C ASN A 92 -4.21 -18.23 -18.93
N ASN A 93 -5.00 -19.32 -19.04
CA ASN A 93 -6.26 -19.30 -19.77
C ASN A 93 -7.28 -18.33 -19.18
N ASP A 94 -7.37 -18.22 -17.86
CA ASP A 94 -8.31 -17.29 -17.21
C ASP A 94 -7.91 -15.83 -17.48
N ALA A 95 -6.61 -15.51 -17.41
CA ALA A 95 -6.09 -14.20 -17.77
C ALA A 95 -6.36 -13.89 -19.26
N PHE A 96 -6.15 -14.85 -20.13
CA PHE A 96 -6.41 -14.73 -21.56
C PHE A 96 -7.88 -14.42 -21.84
N GLU A 97 -8.81 -15.16 -21.24
CA GLU A 97 -10.24 -14.90 -21.37
C GLU A 97 -10.65 -13.56 -20.74
N MET A 98 -10.06 -13.16 -19.61
CA MET A 98 -10.28 -11.82 -19.03
C MET A 98 -9.90 -10.71 -20.01
N ILE A 99 -8.77 -10.86 -20.71
CA ILE A 99 -8.30 -9.88 -21.69
C ILE A 99 -9.22 -9.88 -22.93
N LYS A 100 -9.49 -11.06 -23.49
CA LYS A 100 -10.33 -11.24 -24.68
C LYS A 100 -11.71 -10.60 -24.51
N ASN A 101 -12.34 -10.81 -23.35
CA ASN A 101 -13.68 -10.28 -23.06
C ASN A 101 -13.75 -8.75 -23.00
N LYS A 102 -12.61 -8.04 -22.99
CA LYS A 102 -12.56 -6.56 -23.01
C LYS A 102 -12.61 -5.97 -24.42
N PHE A 103 -12.37 -6.78 -25.46
CA PHE A 103 -12.31 -6.31 -26.84
C PHE A 103 -13.49 -6.85 -27.64
N LYS A 104 -14.27 -5.95 -28.23
CA LYS A 104 -15.48 -6.28 -28.99
C LYS A 104 -15.21 -7.10 -30.25
N ASP A 105 -14.03 -6.91 -30.84
CA ASP A 105 -13.58 -7.61 -32.05
C ASP A 105 -12.99 -9.00 -31.75
N ASN A 106 -12.80 -9.35 -30.50
CA ASN A 106 -12.14 -10.57 -30.04
C ASN A 106 -10.74 -10.82 -30.65
N ILE A 107 -10.12 -9.79 -31.23
CA ILE A 107 -8.78 -9.89 -31.82
C ILE A 107 -7.76 -9.75 -30.66
N ILE A 108 -6.96 -10.78 -30.48
CA ILE A 108 -5.85 -10.78 -29.53
C ILE A 108 -4.55 -10.61 -30.31
N THR A 109 -3.87 -9.49 -30.10
CA THR A 109 -2.51 -9.26 -30.64
C THR A 109 -1.47 -9.91 -29.73
N ASP A 110 -0.25 -10.10 -30.23
CA ASP A 110 0.86 -10.67 -29.45
C ASP A 110 1.13 -9.86 -28.16
N GLU A 111 0.97 -8.54 -28.22
CA GLU A 111 1.13 -7.66 -27.06
C GLU A 111 0.02 -7.87 -26.01
N ARG A 112 -1.21 -8.18 -26.45
CA ARG A 112 -2.31 -8.52 -25.55
C ARG A 112 -2.12 -9.91 -24.95
N GLU A 113 -1.70 -10.89 -25.75
CA GLU A 113 -1.39 -12.24 -25.28
C GLU A 113 -0.25 -12.23 -24.24
N LYS A 114 0.77 -11.41 -24.45
CA LYS A 114 1.87 -11.23 -23.49
C LYS A 114 1.38 -10.93 -22.09
N MET A 115 0.30 -10.14 -21.93
CA MET A 115 -0.27 -9.80 -20.63
C MET A 115 -1.01 -10.97 -19.96
N ALA A 116 -1.29 -12.05 -20.69
CA ALA A 116 -1.85 -13.29 -20.16
C ALA A 116 -0.77 -14.32 -19.79
N ILE A 117 0.51 -14.04 -20.08
CA ILE A 117 1.63 -14.91 -19.71
C ILE A 117 2.00 -14.62 -18.26
N LEU A 118 1.60 -15.50 -17.36
CA LEU A 118 1.77 -15.33 -15.91
C LEU A 118 2.75 -16.36 -15.32
N PRO A 119 3.33 -16.11 -14.16
CA PRO A 119 4.09 -17.12 -13.43
C PRO A 119 3.21 -18.34 -13.13
N GLU A 120 3.74 -19.52 -13.36
CA GLU A 120 3.03 -20.80 -13.20
C GLU A 120 2.32 -20.90 -11.85
N GLY A 121 1.04 -21.29 -11.85
CA GLY A 121 0.19 -21.42 -10.66
C GLY A 121 -0.20 -20.08 -10.03
N SER A 122 -0.11 -18.98 -10.77
CA SER A 122 -0.68 -17.69 -10.36
C SER A 122 -2.17 -17.63 -10.66
N ILE A 123 -2.88 -16.84 -9.84
CA ILE A 123 -4.30 -16.54 -10.02
C ILE A 123 -4.40 -15.12 -10.61
N PRO A 124 -5.00 -14.96 -11.80
CA PRO A 124 -5.23 -13.63 -12.34
C PRO A 124 -6.34 -12.93 -11.56
N VAL A 125 -6.13 -11.65 -11.25
CA VAL A 125 -7.11 -10.82 -10.56
C VAL A 125 -7.72 -9.83 -11.54
N ARG A 126 -9.04 -9.76 -11.57
CA ARG A 126 -9.80 -8.92 -12.48
C ARG A 126 -9.42 -7.44 -12.35
N ASN A 127 -9.27 -6.79 -13.51
CA ASN A 127 -8.99 -5.36 -13.63
C ASN A 127 -10.13 -4.71 -14.43
N ASP A 128 -11.04 -3.99 -13.78
CA ASP A 128 -12.16 -3.35 -14.48
C ASP A 128 -11.74 -2.04 -15.17
N ALA A 129 -10.62 -1.45 -14.78
CA ALA A 129 -10.17 -0.14 -15.26
C ALA A 129 -9.17 -0.21 -16.43
N GLY A 130 -8.57 -1.38 -16.69
CA GLY A 130 -7.56 -1.53 -17.74
C GLY A 130 -7.53 -2.94 -18.34
N THR A 131 -6.49 -3.26 -19.09
CA THR A 131 -6.40 -4.52 -19.84
C THR A 131 -5.66 -5.62 -19.07
N ALA A 132 -4.48 -5.32 -18.53
CA ALA A 132 -3.67 -6.30 -17.84
C ALA A 132 -4.34 -6.73 -16.52
N PRO A 133 -4.58 -8.02 -16.28
CA PRO A 133 -5.04 -8.50 -14.98
C PRO A 133 -3.94 -8.28 -13.92
N GLY A 134 -4.34 -8.14 -12.66
CA GLY A 134 -3.42 -8.30 -11.55
C GLY A 134 -3.01 -9.75 -11.38
N VAL A 135 -1.94 -9.96 -10.63
CA VAL A 135 -1.45 -11.33 -10.37
C VAL A 135 -1.42 -11.58 -8.87
N TYR A 136 -2.08 -12.63 -8.44
CA TYR A 136 -2.02 -13.14 -7.07
C TYR A 136 -1.29 -14.49 -7.04
N LYS A 137 -0.31 -14.60 -6.16
CA LYS A 137 0.48 -15.83 -6.01
C LYS A 137 0.79 -16.08 -4.54
N ILE A 138 0.74 -17.34 -4.13
CA ILE A 138 1.21 -17.80 -2.82
C ILE A 138 2.43 -18.68 -3.02
N ILE A 139 3.49 -18.39 -2.26
CA ILE A 139 4.72 -19.19 -2.22
C ILE A 139 5.05 -19.40 -0.74
N ASN A 140 5.03 -20.66 -0.26
CA ASN A 140 5.31 -21.01 1.13
C ASN A 140 4.58 -20.11 2.14
N GLU A 141 3.25 -20.01 2.00
CA GLU A 141 2.34 -19.19 2.82
C GLU A 141 2.46 -17.67 2.65
N LYS A 142 3.52 -17.17 2.03
CA LYS A 142 3.68 -15.75 1.73
C LYS A 142 2.87 -15.35 0.49
N LYS A 143 2.19 -14.22 0.60
CA LYS A 143 1.27 -13.72 -0.43
C LYS A 143 1.95 -12.66 -1.28
N PHE A 144 1.78 -12.76 -2.59
CA PHE A 144 2.25 -11.77 -3.56
C PHE A 144 1.08 -11.23 -4.36
N ILE A 145 0.99 -9.92 -4.47
CA ILE A 145 0.06 -9.22 -5.36
C ILE A 145 0.88 -8.34 -6.28
N ILE A 146 0.75 -8.54 -7.58
CA ILE A 146 1.49 -7.77 -8.58
C ILE A 146 0.48 -6.98 -9.39
N LEU A 147 0.64 -5.66 -9.41
CA LEU A 147 -0.30 -4.68 -9.93
C LEU A 147 0.32 -3.89 -11.08
N PRO A 148 -0.48 -3.40 -12.04
CA PRO A 148 -0.02 -2.45 -13.05
C PRO A 148 0.39 -1.11 -12.44
N GLY A 149 1.09 -0.29 -13.22
CA GLY A 149 1.54 1.04 -12.81
C GLY A 149 0.43 2.09 -12.78
N VAL A 150 -0.63 1.92 -13.57
CA VAL A 150 -1.75 2.88 -13.67
C VAL A 150 -2.57 2.89 -12.38
N PRO A 151 -2.74 4.03 -11.69
CA PRO A 151 -3.38 4.05 -10.37
C PRO A 151 -4.80 3.48 -10.34
N LYS A 152 -5.64 3.83 -11.30
CA LYS A 152 -7.02 3.31 -11.38
C LYS A 152 -7.09 1.80 -11.57
N GLU A 153 -6.11 1.24 -12.29
CA GLU A 153 -6.01 -0.21 -12.48
C GLU A 153 -5.57 -0.91 -11.20
N ALA A 154 -4.55 -0.37 -10.53
CA ALA A 154 -4.09 -0.89 -9.24
C ALA A 154 -5.21 -0.86 -8.18
N GLU A 155 -5.98 0.24 -8.12
CA GLU A 155 -7.15 0.36 -7.24
C GLU A 155 -8.22 -0.68 -7.55
N SER A 156 -8.58 -0.85 -8.84
CA SER A 156 -9.57 -1.84 -9.29
C SER A 156 -9.18 -3.25 -8.85
N ILE A 157 -7.93 -3.64 -9.11
CA ILE A 157 -7.44 -4.98 -8.76
C ILE A 157 -7.40 -5.19 -7.24
N MET A 158 -6.91 -4.20 -6.50
CA MET A 158 -6.87 -4.30 -5.03
C MET A 158 -8.26 -4.46 -4.42
N ASN A 159 -9.28 -3.79 -4.95
CA ASN A 159 -10.66 -3.94 -4.51
C ASN A 159 -11.20 -5.37 -4.70
N HIS A 160 -10.78 -6.06 -5.77
CA HIS A 160 -11.18 -7.45 -6.02
C HIS A 160 -10.48 -8.45 -5.08
N ILE A 161 -9.21 -8.21 -4.71
CA ILE A 161 -8.43 -9.13 -3.88
C ILE A 161 -8.49 -8.83 -2.38
N LEU A 162 -9.03 -7.67 -1.98
CA LEU A 162 -8.98 -7.18 -0.60
C LEU A 162 -9.51 -8.18 0.41
N ASN A 163 -10.63 -8.86 0.11
CA ASN A 163 -11.24 -9.82 1.03
C ASN A 163 -10.37 -11.06 1.28
N GLU A 164 -9.53 -11.43 0.30
CA GLU A 164 -8.62 -12.58 0.41
C GLU A 164 -7.39 -12.30 1.28
N ILE A 165 -7.03 -11.01 1.39
CA ILE A 165 -5.84 -10.62 2.13
C ILE A 165 -6.17 -10.01 3.50
N LYS A 166 -7.34 -9.42 3.68
CA LYS A 166 -7.71 -8.74 4.93
C LYS A 166 -7.61 -9.67 6.14
N ILE A 167 -6.92 -9.21 7.19
CA ILE A 167 -6.79 -9.94 8.44
C ILE A 167 -8.13 -9.95 9.16
N LYS A 168 -8.65 -11.15 9.47
CA LYS A 168 -9.93 -11.33 10.16
C LYS A 168 -9.88 -10.77 11.58
N ASN A 169 -10.97 -10.12 11.99
CA ASN A 169 -11.11 -9.53 13.32
C ASN A 169 -10.04 -8.48 13.66
N TYR A 170 -9.56 -7.77 12.64
CA TYR A 170 -8.69 -6.62 12.81
C TYR A 170 -9.45 -5.34 12.45
N PHE A 171 -9.29 -4.33 13.29
CA PHE A 171 -9.88 -3.00 13.12
C PHE A 171 -8.78 -1.96 13.31
N TYR A 172 -8.70 -1.05 12.38
CA TYR A 172 -7.88 0.14 12.45
C TYR A 172 -8.79 1.36 12.37
N TYR A 173 -8.52 2.38 13.15
CA TYR A 173 -9.22 3.66 13.10
C TYR A 173 -8.24 4.77 13.40
N ASP A 174 -8.30 5.81 12.62
CA ASP A 174 -7.62 7.07 12.82
C ASP A 174 -8.60 8.23 12.72
N ASP A 175 -8.28 9.30 13.41
CA ASP A 175 -8.99 10.58 13.38
C ASP A 175 -8.03 11.69 13.77
N SER A 176 -8.35 12.94 13.43
CA SER A 176 -7.47 14.08 13.70
C SER A 176 -8.23 15.29 14.24
N ILE A 177 -7.52 16.17 14.93
CA ILE A 177 -7.96 17.52 15.31
C ILE A 177 -6.97 18.54 14.77
N ARG A 178 -7.48 19.73 14.46
CA ARG A 178 -6.66 20.89 14.10
C ARG A 178 -6.69 21.92 15.20
N ALA A 179 -5.53 22.48 15.51
CA ALA A 179 -5.37 23.59 16.43
C ALA A 179 -4.63 24.73 15.73
N GLU A 180 -5.24 25.90 15.71
CA GLU A 180 -4.65 27.13 15.19
C GLU A 180 -3.87 27.86 16.27
N ASN A 181 -2.85 28.62 15.87
CA ASN A 181 -1.96 29.35 16.78
C ASN A 181 -1.17 28.48 17.77
N VAL A 182 -1.01 27.20 17.48
CA VAL A 182 -0.26 26.24 18.27
C VAL A 182 1.04 25.89 17.56
N MET A 183 2.17 26.07 18.26
CA MET A 183 3.50 25.69 17.77
C MET A 183 3.77 24.21 18.07
N GLU A 184 4.33 23.49 17.09
CA GLU A 184 4.71 22.08 17.29
C GLU A 184 5.71 21.92 18.46
N SER A 185 6.69 22.81 18.56
CA SER A 185 7.68 22.79 19.62
C SER A 185 7.07 22.91 21.03
N LYS A 186 5.99 23.66 21.19
CA LYS A 186 5.30 23.83 22.48
C LYS A 186 4.46 22.60 22.84
N ILE A 187 3.82 21.95 21.87
CA ILE A 187 2.94 20.81 22.13
C ILE A 187 3.70 19.48 22.23
N ALA A 188 4.93 19.40 21.72
CA ALA A 188 5.74 18.18 21.73
C ALA A 188 5.86 17.48 23.09
N PRO A 189 6.04 18.20 24.24
CA PRO A 189 6.06 17.57 25.56
C PRO A 189 4.72 16.91 25.93
N LEU A 190 3.58 17.54 25.58
CA LEU A 190 2.25 16.95 25.78
C LEU A 190 2.11 15.65 25.00
N ILE A 191 2.44 15.66 23.72
CA ILE A 191 2.35 14.47 22.85
C ILE A 191 3.25 13.35 23.38
N SER A 192 4.48 13.67 23.78
CA SER A 192 5.41 12.70 24.36
C SER A 192 4.86 12.07 25.65
N ASN A 193 4.21 12.83 26.51
CA ASN A 193 3.58 12.32 27.72
C ASN A 193 2.36 11.44 27.40
N MET A 194 1.55 11.82 26.43
CA MET A 194 0.41 11.02 25.97
C MET A 194 0.87 9.68 25.38
N MET A 195 1.93 9.69 24.56
CA MET A 195 2.52 8.45 24.03
C MET A 195 3.05 7.53 25.14
N LYS A 196 3.68 8.09 26.18
CA LYS A 196 4.11 7.29 27.34
C LYS A 196 2.93 6.70 28.13
N LEU A 197 1.83 7.45 28.25
CA LEU A 197 0.65 7.03 29.01
C LEU A 197 -0.14 5.93 28.33
N TYR A 198 -0.33 6.05 27.00
CA TYR A 198 -1.15 5.12 26.22
C TYR A 198 -0.35 3.98 25.59
N GLY A 199 0.99 4.10 25.50
CA GLY A 199 1.91 3.08 25.04
C GLY A 199 1.60 2.59 23.62
N ASP A 200 1.79 1.28 23.40
CA ASP A 200 1.62 0.63 22.08
C ASP A 200 0.18 0.52 21.59
N LYS A 201 -0.79 1.04 22.38
CA LYS A 201 -2.22 0.97 22.01
C LYS A 201 -2.64 2.01 21.00
N VAL A 202 -1.87 3.08 20.87
CA VAL A 202 -2.14 4.19 19.97
C VAL A 202 -0.86 4.76 19.39
N TYR A 203 -0.98 5.39 18.23
CA TYR A 203 0.06 6.20 17.64
C TYR A 203 -0.46 7.62 17.48
N ILE A 204 0.33 8.61 17.93
CA ILE A 204 -0.01 10.03 17.83
C ILE A 204 1.04 10.69 16.94
N LYS A 205 0.60 11.37 15.91
CA LYS A 205 1.45 12.10 14.96
C LYS A 205 1.01 13.55 14.86
N THR A 206 1.98 14.44 14.82
CA THR A 206 1.77 15.87 14.58
C THR A 206 2.16 16.23 13.14
N HIS A 207 1.37 17.08 12.52
CA HIS A 207 1.59 17.59 11.18
C HIS A 207 1.49 19.12 11.23
N PRO A 208 2.62 19.86 11.08
CA PRO A 208 2.60 21.31 10.99
C PRO A 208 1.79 21.78 9.78
N LEU A 209 0.86 22.74 9.98
CA LEU A 209 0.00 23.28 8.93
C LEU A 209 0.45 24.63 8.42
N GLY A 210 1.44 25.26 9.06
CA GLY A 210 1.90 26.61 8.73
C GLY A 210 3.37 26.85 9.08
N VAL A 211 3.76 28.12 9.01
CA VAL A 211 5.11 28.55 9.41
C VAL A 211 5.09 28.92 10.88
N GLU A 212 5.84 28.21 11.69
CA GLU A 212 5.82 28.28 13.18
C GLU A 212 5.92 29.72 13.72
N ASN A 213 6.69 30.59 13.09
CA ASN A 213 6.90 31.98 13.52
C ASN A 213 5.92 33.02 12.95
N LYS A 214 5.01 32.62 12.03
CA LYS A 214 4.12 33.58 11.36
C LYS A 214 2.65 33.21 11.51
N ASN A 215 2.31 31.98 11.30
CA ASN A 215 0.95 31.45 11.36
C ASN A 215 1.00 29.99 11.79
N PRO A 216 1.31 29.75 13.08
CA PRO A 216 1.43 28.38 13.58
C PRO A 216 0.08 27.68 13.54
N GLY A 217 0.10 26.44 13.11
CA GLY A 217 -1.05 25.56 13.12
C GLY A 217 -0.56 24.12 13.11
N ILE A 218 -1.33 23.25 13.70
CA ILE A 218 -0.97 21.84 13.80
C ILE A 218 -2.19 20.96 13.62
N GLU A 219 -2.04 19.90 12.87
CA GLU A 219 -2.96 18.77 12.87
C GLU A 219 -2.38 17.65 13.71
N ILE A 220 -3.17 17.12 14.62
CA ILE A 220 -2.79 16.04 15.51
C ILE A 220 -3.64 14.83 15.14
N GLU A 221 -3.00 13.84 14.57
CA GLU A 221 -3.60 12.57 14.18
C GLU A 221 -3.37 11.55 15.30
N VAL A 222 -4.42 10.83 15.64
CA VAL A 222 -4.38 9.69 16.56
C VAL A 222 -4.91 8.46 15.85
N SER A 223 -4.15 7.39 15.88
CA SER A 223 -4.58 6.10 15.34
C SER A 223 -4.49 4.99 16.38
N SER A 224 -5.33 3.99 16.22
CA SER A 224 -5.36 2.80 17.05
C SER A 224 -5.78 1.59 16.25
N SER A 225 -5.35 0.41 16.69
CA SER A 225 -5.75 -0.84 16.07
C SER A 225 -6.01 -1.94 17.10
N GLY A 226 -6.77 -2.97 16.72
CA GLY A 226 -7.05 -4.09 17.61
C GLY A 226 -8.19 -4.99 17.15
N LYS A 227 -8.54 -5.95 17.99
CA LYS A 227 -9.59 -6.95 17.68
C LYS A 227 -11.01 -6.48 17.98
N ASN A 228 -11.20 -5.42 18.76
CA ASN A 228 -12.50 -4.89 19.15
C ASN A 228 -12.72 -3.51 18.54
N LYS A 229 -13.66 -3.41 17.61
CA LYS A 229 -13.96 -2.18 16.86
C LYS A 229 -14.33 -1.01 17.78
N ASN A 230 -15.22 -1.24 18.74
CA ASN A 230 -15.67 -0.17 19.63
C ASN A 230 -14.55 0.34 20.55
N TYR A 231 -13.70 -0.57 21.03
CA TYR A 231 -12.54 -0.21 21.83
C TYR A 231 -11.57 0.67 21.05
N VAL A 232 -11.26 0.29 19.80
CA VAL A 232 -10.35 1.04 18.92
C VAL A 232 -10.88 2.46 18.67
N ILE A 233 -12.16 2.59 18.28
CA ILE A 233 -12.78 3.89 18.00
C ILE A 233 -12.83 4.76 19.27
N ASN A 234 -13.26 4.19 20.40
CA ASN A 234 -13.38 4.92 21.64
C ASN A 234 -12.03 5.41 22.18
N ASN A 235 -10.96 4.62 22.01
CA ASN A 235 -9.60 5.02 22.36
C ASN A 235 -9.17 6.29 21.61
N VAL A 236 -9.28 6.27 20.29
CA VAL A 236 -8.90 7.43 19.47
C VAL A 236 -9.69 8.66 19.86
N LYS A 237 -11.01 8.57 19.96
CA LYS A 237 -11.87 9.70 20.33
C LYS A 237 -11.57 10.24 21.74
N LYS A 238 -11.33 9.35 22.71
CA LYS A 238 -10.96 9.73 24.07
C LYS A 238 -9.69 10.53 24.09
N ILE A 239 -8.64 10.03 23.40
CA ILE A 239 -7.31 10.66 23.39
C ILE A 239 -7.36 12.01 22.67
N LEU A 240 -8.05 12.11 21.53
CA LEU A 240 -8.22 13.38 20.83
C LEU A 240 -8.94 14.43 21.70
N ASN A 241 -10.00 14.03 22.43
CA ASN A 241 -10.68 14.93 23.35
C ASN A 241 -9.77 15.37 24.52
N GLU A 242 -8.97 14.47 25.07
CA GLU A 242 -8.02 14.79 26.13
C GLU A 242 -6.94 15.76 25.66
N ILE A 243 -6.38 15.54 24.45
CA ILE A 243 -5.41 16.46 23.83
C ILE A 243 -6.05 17.83 23.61
N LYS A 244 -7.28 17.87 23.04
CA LYS A 244 -8.01 19.11 22.79
C LYS A 244 -8.24 19.92 24.08
N ASN A 245 -8.66 19.27 25.14
CA ASN A 245 -8.87 19.94 26.44
C ASN A 245 -7.58 20.53 26.98
N LYS A 246 -6.48 19.76 26.95
CA LYS A 246 -5.17 20.22 27.41
C LYS A 246 -4.62 21.39 26.60
N ILE A 247 -4.89 21.44 25.29
CA ILE A 247 -4.53 22.58 24.45
C ILE A 247 -5.31 23.83 24.87
N ASN A 248 -6.62 23.70 25.11
CA ASN A 248 -7.46 24.82 25.51
C ASN A 248 -7.15 25.36 26.94
N GLU A 249 -6.65 24.50 27.82
CA GLU A 249 -6.33 24.87 29.24
C GLU A 249 -4.98 25.55 29.36
N ASN A 250 -4.03 25.39 28.48
CA ASN A 250 -2.63 25.77 28.69
C ASN A 250 -2.10 26.84 27.71
N ASP A 251 -2.91 27.50 26.89
CA ASP A 251 -2.50 28.55 25.93
C ASP A 251 -1.21 28.21 25.15
N TYR A 252 -1.19 27.05 24.48
CA TYR A 252 -0.04 26.57 23.70
C TYR A 252 0.27 27.41 22.46
#